data_7de0a6d59d95aebd311333a14a5df84d
#
_entry.id   7de0a6d59d95aebd311333a14a5df84d
#
_cell.length_a   1.000
_cell.length_b   1.000
_cell.length_c   1.000
_cell.angle_alpha   90.00
_cell.angle_beta   90.00
_cell.angle_gamma   90.00
#
_symmetry.space_group_name_H-M   'P 1'
#
loop_
_entity.id
_entity.type
_entity.pdbx_description
1 polymer ?
#
loop_
_entity_poly.entity_id
_entity_poly.type
_entity_poly.pdbx_seq_one_letter_code
_entity_poly.pdbx_strand_id
1 'polypeptide(L)'
;MTHRSIFFRLLRFLGLCAWLSVSPASSPSFTAANSQSANAKPIAHFTDVAQKAGLAAPVIFGGETTKKYIIETTGTGVAIFDYDNDGWPDIFVVNGTKLEGLLSGKVPTSHLYHNNHDGTFTDVTEKAGLTHTGWGQGVCVGDYDNDGFEDLYVTYYGKNILYHNNGNGTFTDVSEKAHVAGSGKAWGTGCAFVDYDRDGKLDLFVANYVDYDSATALSPGERPSCMWKGVPVMCGPRGLPWAKNILYHNLGNGTFEDVSAKAKIDQTNGHYSFSVSTLDYDDDGWPDIFVACDSTASILYHNNHDGTFTDVAVVSGAAFNDDGREQAGMGSTVGDYDGDGRLDLFKTNFSDDTSTLYRNNGDGTFDDKTFPAGMGLNTQYLGWGVMFVDVDNDGWPDLLLVNGHVYPEVDSQHLGSNFQEPKILYHNNGNGTFTDISASAGPGITTVSSARGLAVGDLWNDGRMSAVISNMNAAPMLLVNDVRNGNHWIAFHTVGSKSNRDGIGAKITVKAGARTLVDEVRSGSSYISQSDLRVHFGLGAATKINGVQVRWPSGLAERFENLPVDSIHTLKEGSGTPVNPPPAKR
;
A
#
# COMPACT_ATOMS: atom_id res chain seq x y z
N MET A 1 70.00 -15.09 25.84
CA MET A 1 70.19 -15.03 27.30
C MET A 1 68.86 -15.33 27.93
N THR A 2 68.79 -16.42 28.39
CA THR A 2 68.52 -17.21 29.58
C THR A 2 67.09 -17.65 29.75
N HIS A 3 66.98 -18.91 29.49
CA HIS A 3 66.16 -19.98 30.04
C HIS A 3 65.58 -19.75 31.47
N ARG A 4 64.35 -20.27 31.70
CA ARG A 4 64.10 -21.27 32.79
C ARG A 4 62.76 -21.98 32.62
N SER A 5 62.86 -23.28 32.37
CA SER A 5 61.87 -24.34 32.57
C SER A 5 61.70 -24.64 34.06
N ILE A 6 60.52 -25.01 34.52
CA ILE A 6 60.36 -25.85 35.72
C ILE A 6 59.27 -26.91 35.49
N PHE A 7 59.64 -28.08 35.85
CA PHE A 7 59.15 -29.44 35.73
C PHE A 7 57.97 -29.81 36.67
N PHE A 8 57.11 -30.69 36.19
CA PHE A 8 56.39 -31.83 36.80
C PHE A 8 56.05 -31.90 38.29
N ARG A 9 54.76 -32.32 38.52
CA ARG A 9 54.46 -33.51 39.36
C ARG A 9 53.11 -34.15 39.06
N LEU A 10 53.15 -35.43 38.59
CA LEU A 10 52.04 -36.37 38.57
C LEU A 10 51.67 -36.77 40.03
N LEU A 11 50.37 -36.87 40.33
CA LEU A 11 49.83 -37.69 41.37
C LEU A 11 48.67 -38.53 40.83
N ARG A 12 48.88 -39.87 40.86
CA ARG A 12 47.85 -40.87 40.62
C ARG A 12 47.02 -41.03 41.88
N PHE A 13 45.65 -40.97 41.68
CA PHE A 13 44.75 -41.59 42.70
C PHE A 13 43.80 -42.53 41.93
N LEU A 14 43.86 -43.80 42.27
CA LEU A 14 42.88 -44.82 41.93
C LEU A 14 41.68 -44.66 42.91
N GLY A 15 40.46 -44.65 42.34
CA GLY A 15 39.24 -44.62 43.12
C GLY A 15 38.03 -45.11 42.31
N LEU A 16 37.68 -46.36 42.61
CA LEU A 16 36.42 -47.10 42.46
C LEU A 16 35.33 -46.50 41.51
N CYS A 17 35.03 -47.22 40.41
CA CYS A 17 33.80 -47.10 39.64
C CYS A 17 32.60 -47.65 40.40
N ALA A 18 31.67 -46.80 40.80
CA ALA A 18 30.29 -47.19 41.12
C ALA A 18 29.39 -46.85 39.92
N TRP A 19 28.86 -47.86 39.27
CA TRP A 19 27.86 -47.72 38.22
C TRP A 19 26.50 -47.31 38.82
N LEU A 20 26.12 -46.08 38.68
CA LEU A 20 24.72 -45.63 38.87
C LEU A 20 24.03 -45.65 37.54
N SER A 21 23.09 -46.55 37.34
CA SER A 21 22.16 -46.63 36.23
C SER A 21 21.20 -45.44 36.29
N VAL A 22 21.42 -44.43 35.44
CA VAL A 22 20.48 -43.34 35.20
C VAL A 22 19.50 -43.82 34.16
N SER A 23 18.24 -44.03 34.53
CA SER A 23 17.13 -44.22 33.64
C SER A 23 16.90 -42.94 32.81
N PRO A 24 16.61 -43.00 31.50
CA PRO A 24 16.31 -41.81 30.74
C PRO A 24 14.97 -41.22 31.20
N ALA A 25 15.02 -40.00 31.72
CA ALA A 25 13.83 -39.22 31.97
C ALA A 25 13.16 -38.92 30.63
N SER A 26 11.90 -39.33 30.47
CA SER A 26 11.04 -38.99 29.37
C SER A 26 10.85 -37.47 29.32
N SER A 27 11.30 -36.84 28.22
CA SER A 27 11.03 -35.44 27.92
C SER A 27 9.50 -35.27 27.78
N PRO A 28 8.90 -34.25 28.41
CA PRO A 28 7.50 -33.94 28.13
C PRO A 28 7.39 -33.41 26.68
N SER A 29 6.71 -34.17 25.85
CA SER A 29 6.23 -33.67 24.55
C SER A 29 5.21 -32.55 24.81
N PHE A 30 5.60 -31.32 24.58
CA PHE A 30 4.64 -30.22 24.45
C PHE A 30 3.85 -30.44 23.15
N THR A 31 2.75 -31.14 23.24
CA THR A 31 1.67 -31.03 22.26
C THR A 31 1.04 -29.67 22.47
N ALA A 32 1.33 -28.72 21.60
CA ALA A 32 0.54 -27.51 21.47
C ALA A 32 -0.91 -27.94 21.17
N ALA A 33 -1.75 -27.82 22.16
CA ALA A 33 -3.19 -28.04 21.98
C ALA A 33 -3.76 -26.83 21.21
N ASN A 34 -3.77 -26.92 19.88
CA ASN A 34 -4.62 -26.09 19.05
C ASN A 34 -6.06 -26.59 19.20
N SER A 35 -6.70 -26.30 20.33
CA SER A 35 -8.15 -26.44 20.46
C SER A 35 -8.81 -25.14 20.00
N GLN A 36 -8.77 -24.83 18.70
CA GLN A 36 -9.82 -23.99 18.14
C GLN A 36 -11.14 -24.75 18.34
N SER A 37 -12.07 -24.14 19.07
CA SER A 37 -13.42 -24.69 19.23
C SER A 37 -14.03 -24.84 17.82
N ALA A 38 -14.45 -26.04 17.48
CA ALA A 38 -14.99 -26.41 16.16
C ALA A 38 -16.31 -25.68 15.79
N ASN A 39 -16.68 -24.60 16.49
CA ASN A 39 -17.91 -23.80 16.31
C ASN A 39 -17.69 -22.27 16.27
N ALA A 40 -16.47 -21.77 16.28
CA ALA A 40 -16.25 -20.34 16.06
C ALA A 40 -16.44 -20.04 14.57
N LYS A 41 -17.31 -19.07 14.23
CA LYS A 41 -17.42 -18.57 12.84
C LYS A 41 -16.06 -18.00 12.43
N PRO A 42 -15.62 -18.18 11.17
CA PRO A 42 -14.38 -17.58 10.71
C PRO A 42 -14.50 -16.05 10.79
N ILE A 43 -13.41 -15.37 11.11
CA ILE A 43 -13.32 -13.89 11.11
C ILE A 43 -13.48 -13.39 9.67
N ALA A 44 -12.77 -14.00 8.73
CA ALA A 44 -12.84 -13.70 7.31
C ALA A 44 -12.76 -14.99 6.48
N HIS A 45 -13.37 -14.99 5.30
CA HIS A 45 -13.24 -16.05 4.31
C HIS A 45 -13.26 -15.47 2.90
N PHE A 46 -12.09 -15.34 2.30
CA PHE A 46 -11.93 -14.74 0.98
C PHE A 46 -11.95 -15.81 -0.12
N THR A 47 -12.73 -15.51 -1.16
CA THR A 47 -12.80 -16.31 -2.39
C THR A 47 -12.43 -15.42 -3.58
N ASP A 48 -11.58 -15.91 -4.48
CA ASP A 48 -11.29 -15.24 -5.75
C ASP A 48 -12.42 -15.49 -6.74
N VAL A 49 -13.07 -14.40 -7.16
CA VAL A 49 -14.17 -14.43 -8.14
C VAL A 49 -13.82 -13.76 -9.47
N ALA A 50 -12.58 -13.29 -9.66
CA ALA A 50 -12.17 -12.47 -10.81
C ALA A 50 -12.60 -13.04 -12.16
N GLN A 51 -12.29 -14.31 -12.45
CA GLN A 51 -12.65 -14.93 -13.72
C GLN A 51 -14.17 -15.01 -13.93
N LYS A 52 -14.92 -15.36 -12.87
CA LYS A 52 -16.40 -15.41 -12.92
C LYS A 52 -16.99 -14.01 -13.05
N ALA A 53 -16.37 -13.03 -12.45
CA ALA A 53 -16.77 -11.63 -12.49
C ALA A 53 -16.37 -10.93 -13.80
N GLY A 54 -15.59 -11.56 -14.69
CA GLY A 54 -15.22 -10.95 -15.98
C GLY A 54 -13.84 -10.29 -16.02
N LEU A 55 -13.06 -10.32 -14.93
CA LEU A 55 -11.70 -9.79 -14.87
C LEU A 55 -10.72 -10.87 -15.38
N ALA A 56 -10.64 -11.07 -16.70
CA ALA A 56 -9.89 -12.16 -17.28
C ALA A 56 -8.61 -11.75 -18.05
N ALA A 57 -8.42 -10.45 -18.33
CA ALA A 57 -7.27 -9.98 -19.08
C ALA A 57 -5.99 -10.08 -18.25
N PRO A 58 -4.92 -10.73 -18.75
CA PRO A 58 -3.69 -10.86 -17.98
C PRO A 58 -2.91 -9.54 -17.93
N VAL A 59 -2.29 -9.29 -16.80
CA VAL A 59 -1.24 -8.27 -16.67
C VAL A 59 0.04 -8.82 -17.27
N ILE A 60 0.54 -8.20 -18.32
CA ILE A 60 1.79 -8.59 -18.99
C ILE A 60 2.94 -7.74 -18.45
N PHE A 61 3.95 -8.39 -17.81
CA PHE A 61 5.03 -7.62 -17.21
C PHE A 61 6.35 -8.42 -17.21
N GLY A 62 7.23 -8.08 -18.15
CA GLY A 62 8.53 -8.72 -18.30
C GLY A 62 8.47 -10.21 -18.64
N GLY A 63 9.60 -10.89 -18.58
CA GLY A 63 9.72 -12.33 -18.83
C GLY A 63 8.96 -13.17 -17.81
N GLU A 64 8.51 -14.37 -18.19
CA GLU A 64 7.73 -15.26 -17.32
C GLU A 64 8.61 -16.19 -16.47
N THR A 65 9.70 -16.71 -17.07
CA THR A 65 10.58 -17.70 -16.45
C THR A 65 11.90 -17.11 -15.96
N THR A 66 12.29 -15.95 -16.46
CA THR A 66 13.49 -15.21 -16.08
C THR A 66 13.23 -13.72 -16.17
N LYS A 67 13.87 -12.94 -15.29
CA LYS A 67 13.90 -11.47 -15.34
C LYS A 67 15.32 -11.03 -15.66
N LYS A 68 15.50 -10.39 -16.80
CA LYS A 68 16.82 -9.95 -17.26
C LYS A 68 17.25 -8.64 -16.61
N TYR A 69 16.29 -7.75 -16.42
CA TYR A 69 16.51 -6.41 -15.88
C TYR A 69 15.48 -6.05 -14.81
N ILE A 70 15.86 -5.12 -13.95
CA ILE A 70 15.02 -4.63 -12.84
C ILE A 70 13.65 -4.10 -13.31
N ILE A 71 13.57 -3.50 -14.49
CA ILE A 71 12.31 -3.00 -15.04
C ILE A 71 11.25 -4.10 -15.24
N GLU A 72 11.64 -5.35 -15.30
CA GLU A 72 10.72 -6.48 -15.49
C GLU A 72 10.13 -7.02 -14.19
N THR A 73 10.42 -6.42 -13.02
CA THR A 73 10.16 -7.04 -11.71
C THR A 73 9.12 -6.31 -10.86
N THR A 74 8.94 -5.01 -11.09
CA THR A 74 8.11 -4.13 -10.23
C THR A 74 6.62 -4.38 -10.35
N GLY A 75 6.14 -4.81 -11.52
CA GLY A 75 4.70 -5.04 -11.73
C GLY A 75 3.89 -3.75 -11.78
N THR A 76 2.61 -3.85 -11.51
CA THR A 76 1.65 -2.77 -11.73
C THR A 76 0.69 -2.56 -10.57
N GLY A 77 0.17 -1.33 -10.47
CA GLY A 77 -0.91 -0.95 -9.57
C GLY A 77 -2.30 -1.30 -10.10
N VAL A 78 -3.28 -1.10 -9.24
CA VAL A 78 -4.72 -1.20 -9.51
C VAL A 78 -5.45 -0.03 -8.88
N ALA A 79 -6.61 0.38 -9.43
CA ALA A 79 -7.46 1.39 -8.82
C ALA A 79 -8.91 0.90 -8.68
N ILE A 80 -9.57 1.35 -7.63
CA ILE A 80 -11.01 1.22 -7.40
C ILE A 80 -11.58 2.64 -7.31
N PHE A 81 -12.52 3.00 -8.18
CA PHE A 81 -13.13 4.33 -8.25
C PHE A 81 -14.42 4.29 -9.08
N ASP A 82 -15.30 5.27 -8.93
CA ASP A 82 -16.58 5.38 -9.63
C ASP A 82 -16.42 6.33 -10.83
N TYR A 83 -15.97 5.78 -12.00
CA TYR A 83 -15.60 6.63 -13.14
C TYR A 83 -16.78 7.29 -13.87
N ASP A 84 -17.99 6.76 -13.74
CA ASP A 84 -19.16 7.29 -14.43
C ASP A 84 -20.25 7.85 -13.50
N ASN A 85 -19.91 7.96 -12.19
CA ASN A 85 -20.76 8.51 -11.13
C ASN A 85 -22.12 7.80 -11.00
N ASP A 86 -22.14 6.48 -11.22
CA ASP A 86 -23.37 5.69 -11.05
C ASP A 86 -23.56 5.18 -9.61
N GLY A 87 -22.59 5.43 -8.73
CA GLY A 87 -22.58 5.06 -7.31
C GLY A 87 -22.00 3.68 -7.03
N TRP A 88 -21.46 2.99 -8.02
CA TRP A 88 -20.82 1.69 -7.89
C TRP A 88 -19.35 1.76 -8.31
N PRO A 89 -18.41 1.37 -7.46
CA PRO A 89 -17.00 1.44 -7.83
C PRO A 89 -16.64 0.48 -8.95
N ASP A 90 -15.84 0.97 -9.85
CA ASP A 90 -15.24 0.28 -10.99
C ASP A 90 -13.80 -0.11 -10.69
N ILE A 91 -13.17 -0.85 -11.60
CA ILE A 91 -11.81 -1.35 -11.41
C ILE A 91 -10.94 -0.95 -12.60
N PHE A 92 -9.80 -0.30 -12.33
CA PHE A 92 -8.77 -0.07 -13.32
C PHE A 92 -7.51 -0.86 -12.98
N VAL A 93 -7.02 -1.66 -13.94
CA VAL A 93 -5.82 -2.49 -13.80
C VAL A 93 -4.74 -1.97 -14.73
N VAL A 94 -3.65 -1.47 -14.18
CA VAL A 94 -2.51 -1.01 -14.97
C VAL A 94 -1.82 -2.21 -15.61
N ASN A 95 -1.36 -2.07 -16.87
CA ASN A 95 -0.65 -3.11 -17.59
C ASN A 95 0.73 -2.63 -18.04
N GLY A 96 1.65 -3.56 -18.19
CA GLY A 96 2.99 -3.31 -18.66
C GLY A 96 3.25 -3.90 -20.05
N THR A 97 4.48 -4.38 -20.28
CA THR A 97 4.90 -4.97 -21.54
C THR A 97 6.06 -5.97 -21.31
N LYS A 98 6.66 -6.46 -22.40
CA LYS A 98 7.87 -7.33 -22.39
C LYS A 98 8.97 -6.69 -23.23
N LEU A 99 10.24 -6.97 -22.88
CA LEU A 99 11.40 -6.56 -23.68
C LEU A 99 11.48 -7.31 -25.00
N GLU A 100 11.14 -8.60 -24.98
CA GLU A 100 11.22 -9.49 -26.12
C GLU A 100 9.95 -10.37 -26.21
N GLY A 101 9.58 -10.79 -27.42
CA GLY A 101 8.55 -11.82 -27.61
C GLY A 101 7.11 -11.38 -27.40
N LEU A 102 6.80 -10.11 -27.59
CA LEU A 102 5.40 -9.71 -27.76
C LEU A 102 4.84 -10.48 -28.95
N LEU A 103 3.87 -11.36 -28.67
CA LEU A 103 3.21 -12.14 -29.71
C LEU A 103 2.61 -11.20 -30.75
N SER A 104 2.84 -11.51 -31.99
CA SER A 104 2.38 -10.73 -33.14
C SER A 104 0.91 -10.36 -33.03
N GLY A 105 0.60 -9.09 -32.81
CA GLY A 105 -0.72 -8.55 -33.06
C GLY A 105 -1.36 -7.63 -32.02
N LYS A 106 -1.10 -7.72 -30.72
CA LYS A 106 -1.65 -6.79 -29.74
C LYS A 106 -0.60 -6.42 -28.69
N VAL A 107 -0.27 -5.14 -28.62
CA VAL A 107 0.49 -4.58 -27.48
C VAL A 107 -0.45 -4.50 -26.29
N PRO A 108 -0.05 -4.93 -25.09
CA PRO A 108 -0.91 -4.86 -23.91
C PRO A 108 -1.31 -3.43 -23.57
N THR A 109 -2.57 -3.22 -23.17
CA THR A 109 -3.11 -1.98 -22.62
C THR A 109 -3.50 -2.21 -21.17
N SER A 110 -3.63 -1.15 -20.38
CA SER A 110 -4.37 -1.18 -19.11
C SER A 110 -5.84 -1.54 -19.36
N HIS A 111 -6.59 -1.93 -18.33
CA HIS A 111 -7.99 -2.33 -18.46
C HIS A 111 -8.87 -1.58 -17.48
N LEU A 112 -9.98 -0.99 -17.98
CA LEU A 112 -11.07 -0.44 -17.19
C LEU A 112 -12.25 -1.40 -17.22
N TYR A 113 -12.70 -1.84 -16.06
CA TYR A 113 -13.81 -2.75 -15.88
C TYR A 113 -14.97 -2.03 -15.20
N HIS A 114 -16.06 -1.80 -15.93
CA HIS A 114 -17.29 -1.23 -15.41
C HIS A 114 -18.08 -2.25 -14.59
N ASN A 115 -18.54 -1.85 -13.40
CA ASN A 115 -19.34 -2.66 -12.50
C ASN A 115 -20.79 -2.78 -13.01
N ASN A 116 -21.24 -3.99 -13.33
CA ASN A 116 -22.59 -4.21 -13.86
C ASN A 116 -23.67 -4.31 -12.75
N HIS A 117 -23.36 -4.08 -11.48
CA HIS A 117 -24.24 -4.14 -10.30
C HIS A 117 -24.82 -5.55 -10.01
N ASP A 118 -24.38 -6.57 -10.69
CA ASP A 118 -24.87 -7.96 -10.58
C ASP A 118 -23.79 -8.97 -10.13
N GLY A 119 -22.64 -8.45 -9.69
CA GLY A 119 -21.47 -9.25 -9.33
C GLY A 119 -20.53 -9.52 -10.49
N THR A 120 -20.76 -8.90 -11.64
CA THR A 120 -19.90 -8.99 -12.83
C THR A 120 -19.39 -7.62 -13.27
N PHE A 121 -18.37 -7.64 -14.10
CA PHE A 121 -17.75 -6.45 -14.68
C PHE A 121 -17.63 -6.59 -16.19
N THR A 122 -17.71 -5.48 -16.91
CA THR A 122 -17.52 -5.41 -18.35
C THR A 122 -16.25 -4.61 -18.67
N ASP A 123 -15.34 -5.18 -19.47
CA ASP A 123 -14.18 -4.44 -19.97
C ASP A 123 -14.65 -3.36 -20.97
N VAL A 124 -14.47 -2.10 -20.59
CA VAL A 124 -14.86 -0.91 -21.35
C VAL A 124 -13.67 -0.10 -21.86
N THR A 125 -12.46 -0.62 -21.75
CA THR A 125 -11.18 0.05 -22.04
C THR A 125 -11.16 0.75 -23.40
N GLU A 126 -11.53 0.05 -24.49
CA GLU A 126 -11.54 0.60 -25.84
C GLU A 126 -12.61 1.71 -25.98
N LYS A 127 -13.80 1.50 -25.40
CA LYS A 127 -14.89 2.47 -25.40
C LYS A 127 -14.52 3.71 -24.59
N ALA A 128 -13.83 3.53 -23.47
CA ALA A 128 -13.38 4.62 -22.60
C ALA A 128 -12.16 5.39 -23.17
N GLY A 129 -11.50 4.90 -24.23
CA GLY A 129 -10.35 5.57 -24.84
C GLY A 129 -9.01 5.34 -24.10
N LEU A 130 -8.94 4.38 -23.19
CA LEU A 130 -7.76 4.09 -22.35
C LEU A 130 -6.81 3.08 -23.01
N THR A 131 -6.41 3.34 -24.26
CA THR A 131 -5.69 2.38 -25.12
C THR A 131 -4.18 2.62 -25.18
N HIS A 132 -3.62 3.39 -24.24
CA HIS A 132 -2.17 3.61 -24.18
C HIS A 132 -1.42 2.33 -23.87
N THR A 133 -0.23 2.19 -24.45
CA THR A 133 0.64 1.01 -24.30
C THR A 133 2.00 1.42 -23.76
N GLY A 134 2.67 0.54 -23.01
CA GLY A 134 3.99 0.83 -22.47
C GLY A 134 4.26 0.08 -21.17
N TRP A 135 5.30 0.50 -20.45
CA TRP A 135 5.64 -0.02 -19.12
C TRP A 135 4.84 0.75 -18.05
N GLY A 136 3.53 0.52 -17.96
CA GLY A 136 2.72 1.09 -16.89
C GLY A 136 3.17 0.59 -15.52
N GLN A 137 3.08 1.46 -14.53
CA GLN A 137 3.52 1.20 -13.16
C GLN A 137 2.36 1.43 -12.18
N GLY A 138 2.21 2.64 -11.68
CA GLY A 138 1.22 3.03 -10.69
C GLY A 138 0.04 3.78 -11.25
N VAL A 139 -0.94 3.99 -10.39
CA VAL A 139 -2.14 4.78 -10.67
C VAL A 139 -2.59 5.50 -9.40
N CYS A 140 -3.05 6.74 -9.55
CA CYS A 140 -3.80 7.47 -8.55
C CYS A 140 -5.01 8.15 -9.17
N VAL A 141 -6.03 8.40 -8.35
CA VAL A 141 -7.33 8.94 -8.72
C VAL A 141 -7.58 10.24 -7.97
N GLY A 142 -8.24 11.20 -8.62
CA GLY A 142 -8.73 12.44 -8.02
C GLY A 142 -9.29 13.36 -9.08
N ASP A 143 -10.30 14.13 -8.74
CA ASP A 143 -10.93 15.17 -9.56
C ASP A 143 -10.04 16.44 -9.54
N TYR A 144 -9.03 16.47 -10.45
CA TYR A 144 -8.01 17.54 -10.43
C TYR A 144 -8.55 18.90 -10.89
N ASP A 145 -9.62 18.95 -11.65
CA ASP A 145 -10.20 20.21 -12.15
C ASP A 145 -11.54 20.58 -11.49
N ASN A 146 -11.96 19.80 -10.47
CA ASN A 146 -13.15 20.00 -9.66
C ASN A 146 -14.47 19.98 -10.46
N ASP A 147 -14.53 19.21 -11.56
CA ASP A 147 -15.72 19.11 -12.41
C ASP A 147 -16.74 18.08 -11.91
N GLY A 148 -16.36 17.26 -10.94
CA GLY A 148 -17.19 16.25 -10.28
C GLY A 148 -17.04 14.85 -10.84
N PHE A 149 -16.05 14.61 -11.69
CA PHE A 149 -15.69 13.30 -12.21
C PHE A 149 -14.23 12.98 -11.86
N GLU A 150 -14.00 11.79 -11.30
CA GLU A 150 -12.67 11.35 -10.93
C GLU A 150 -11.80 11.10 -12.17
N ASP A 151 -10.60 11.70 -12.18
CA ASP A 151 -9.58 11.56 -13.21
C ASP A 151 -8.54 10.51 -12.84
N LEU A 152 -7.77 10.04 -13.83
CA LEU A 152 -6.72 9.05 -13.65
C LEU A 152 -5.33 9.62 -13.97
N TYR A 153 -4.38 9.49 -13.06
CA TYR A 153 -2.97 9.63 -13.39
C TYR A 153 -2.28 8.29 -13.36
N VAL A 154 -1.66 7.89 -14.48
CA VAL A 154 -0.97 6.60 -14.60
C VAL A 154 0.51 6.85 -14.84
N THR A 155 1.36 6.28 -13.97
CA THR A 155 2.81 6.40 -14.10
C THR A 155 3.37 5.33 -15.03
N TYR A 156 4.45 5.68 -15.73
CA TYR A 156 5.13 4.81 -16.68
C TYR A 156 6.66 4.90 -16.54
N TYR A 157 7.33 3.88 -17.01
CA TYR A 157 8.70 4.09 -17.47
C TYR A 157 8.63 4.82 -18.81
N GLY A 158 9.00 6.11 -18.80
CA GLY A 158 8.83 7.02 -19.90
C GLY A 158 7.90 8.19 -19.56
N LYS A 159 6.95 8.49 -20.45
CA LYS A 159 5.97 9.55 -20.21
C LYS A 159 4.80 9.04 -19.39
N ASN A 160 4.48 9.74 -18.31
CA ASN A 160 3.28 9.51 -17.52
C ASN A 160 2.03 10.08 -18.22
N ILE A 161 0.85 9.60 -17.85
CA ILE A 161 -0.40 10.00 -18.48
C ILE A 161 -1.40 10.50 -17.45
N LEU A 162 -1.90 11.71 -17.68
CA LEU A 162 -3.10 12.25 -17.06
C LEU A 162 -4.29 12.10 -18.02
N TYR A 163 -5.24 11.28 -17.63
CA TYR A 163 -6.49 11.09 -18.31
C TYR A 163 -7.57 11.93 -17.65
N HIS A 164 -8.04 12.97 -18.34
CA HIS A 164 -9.22 13.73 -17.95
C HIS A 164 -10.48 12.93 -18.25
N ASN A 165 -11.34 12.78 -17.27
CA ASN A 165 -12.64 12.14 -17.39
C ASN A 165 -13.65 13.11 -18.03
N ASN A 166 -14.16 12.78 -19.20
CA ASN A 166 -15.07 13.68 -19.95
C ASN A 166 -16.52 13.67 -19.39
N GLY A 167 -16.83 12.98 -18.31
CA GLY A 167 -18.16 12.87 -17.71
C GLY A 167 -19.20 12.13 -18.55
N ASN A 168 -18.75 11.38 -19.56
CA ASN A 168 -19.62 10.66 -20.49
C ASN A 168 -19.18 9.19 -20.70
N GLY A 169 -18.40 8.67 -19.77
CA GLY A 169 -17.83 7.33 -19.82
C GLY A 169 -16.59 7.20 -20.70
N THR A 170 -15.97 8.32 -21.11
CA THR A 170 -14.72 8.34 -21.88
C THR A 170 -13.67 9.24 -21.24
N PHE A 171 -12.41 9.00 -21.58
CA PHE A 171 -11.26 9.76 -21.08
C PHE A 171 -10.48 10.40 -22.24
N THR A 172 -9.82 11.50 -21.94
CA THR A 172 -8.92 12.21 -22.87
C THR A 172 -7.53 12.32 -22.26
N ASP A 173 -6.49 11.87 -22.97
CA ASP A 173 -5.10 12.13 -22.57
C ASP A 173 -4.79 13.62 -22.68
N VAL A 174 -4.55 14.26 -21.55
CA VAL A 174 -4.22 15.69 -21.43
C VAL A 174 -2.80 15.94 -20.92
N SER A 175 -1.98 14.92 -20.80
CA SER A 175 -0.67 14.92 -20.12
C SER A 175 0.28 16.02 -20.62
N GLU A 176 0.41 16.17 -21.93
CA GLU A 176 1.26 17.19 -22.55
C GLU A 176 0.68 18.60 -22.36
N LYS A 177 -0.63 18.75 -22.50
CA LYS A 177 -1.35 20.02 -22.29
C LYS A 177 -1.29 20.44 -20.83
N ALA A 178 -1.41 19.48 -19.92
CA ALA A 178 -1.37 19.70 -18.48
C ALA A 178 0.06 19.86 -17.94
N HIS A 179 1.09 19.58 -18.73
CA HIS A 179 2.51 19.65 -18.38
C HIS A 179 2.96 18.65 -17.30
N VAL A 180 2.30 17.47 -17.24
CA VAL A 180 2.59 16.44 -16.22
C VAL A 180 3.12 15.13 -16.81
N ALA A 181 3.42 15.09 -18.11
CA ALA A 181 3.95 13.90 -18.77
C ALA A 181 5.37 13.50 -18.30
N GLY A 182 6.08 14.38 -17.62
CA GLY A 182 7.47 14.19 -17.22
C GLY A 182 8.46 14.27 -18.39
N SER A 183 9.73 13.93 -18.12
CA SER A 183 10.83 14.08 -19.12
C SER A 183 10.86 13.01 -20.21
N GLY A 184 10.05 11.96 -20.09
CA GLY A 184 10.06 10.79 -20.99
C GLY A 184 11.22 9.81 -20.77
N LYS A 185 12.04 10.01 -19.74
CA LYS A 185 13.13 9.11 -19.32
C LYS A 185 12.99 8.67 -17.87
N ALA A 186 12.14 9.31 -17.10
CA ALA A 186 11.89 8.97 -15.71
C ALA A 186 11.15 7.63 -15.62
N TRP A 187 11.37 6.94 -14.53
CA TRP A 187 10.60 5.77 -14.16
C TRP A 187 9.67 6.16 -13.01
N GLY A 188 8.49 6.67 -13.37
CA GLY A 188 7.42 6.98 -12.43
C GLY A 188 6.90 5.69 -11.77
N THR A 189 6.71 5.74 -10.47
CA THR A 189 6.19 4.62 -9.65
C THR A 189 4.91 5.02 -8.94
N GLY A 190 4.93 5.31 -7.64
CA GLY A 190 3.77 5.79 -6.91
C GLY A 190 3.39 7.22 -7.30
N CYS A 191 2.12 7.54 -7.19
CA CYS A 191 1.60 8.90 -7.29
C CYS A 191 0.51 9.13 -6.25
N ALA A 192 0.23 10.39 -5.95
CA ALA A 192 -0.91 10.80 -5.15
C ALA A 192 -1.35 12.20 -5.56
N PHE A 193 -2.65 12.40 -5.67
CA PHE A 193 -3.23 13.73 -5.65
C PHE A 193 -3.28 14.24 -4.20
N VAL A 194 -2.92 15.50 -3.99
CA VAL A 194 -2.82 16.12 -2.67
C VAL A 194 -3.00 17.63 -2.79
N ASP A 195 -3.82 18.23 -1.97
CA ASP A 195 -3.96 19.69 -1.86
C ASP A 195 -2.95 20.20 -0.82
N TYR A 196 -1.65 20.28 -1.25
CA TYR A 196 -0.56 20.51 -0.29
C TYR A 196 -0.51 21.96 0.24
N ASP A 197 -1.05 22.93 -0.48
CA ASP A 197 -1.08 24.33 -0.08
C ASP A 197 -2.47 24.81 0.36
N ARG A 198 -3.46 23.89 0.38
CA ARG A 198 -4.83 24.06 0.85
C ARG A 198 -5.60 25.15 0.07
N ASP A 199 -5.31 25.26 -1.22
CA ASP A 199 -5.97 26.22 -2.11
C ASP A 199 -7.29 25.68 -2.72
N GLY A 200 -7.64 24.42 -2.42
CA GLY A 200 -8.84 23.74 -2.87
C GLY A 200 -8.71 23.07 -4.23
N LYS A 201 -7.49 22.94 -4.74
CA LYS A 201 -7.18 22.22 -5.98
C LYS A 201 -6.25 21.06 -5.66
N LEU A 202 -6.42 19.96 -6.35
CA LEU A 202 -5.54 18.81 -6.20
C LEU A 202 -4.24 19.02 -6.99
N ASP A 203 -3.14 19.10 -6.27
CA ASP A 203 -1.80 19.01 -6.80
C ASP A 203 -1.41 17.54 -7.01
N LEU A 204 -0.27 17.28 -7.64
CA LEU A 204 0.13 15.92 -7.98
C LEU A 204 1.59 15.65 -7.55
N PHE A 205 1.75 14.68 -6.64
CA PHE A 205 3.06 14.14 -6.28
C PHE A 205 3.36 12.86 -7.07
N VAL A 206 4.58 12.74 -7.62
CA VAL A 206 5.03 11.57 -8.38
C VAL A 206 6.37 11.08 -7.83
N ALA A 207 6.38 9.87 -7.32
CA ALA A 207 7.60 9.18 -6.95
C ALA A 207 8.32 8.63 -8.18
N ASN A 208 9.64 8.71 -8.19
CA ASN A 208 10.48 8.16 -9.26
C ASN A 208 11.54 7.21 -8.67
N TYR A 209 11.81 6.11 -9.38
CA TYR A 209 12.64 5.03 -8.89
C TYR A 209 14.10 5.17 -9.29
N VAL A 210 14.46 4.68 -10.46
CA VAL A 210 15.81 4.75 -11.00
C VAL A 210 15.82 5.50 -12.34
N ASP A 211 16.92 6.17 -12.64
CA ASP A 211 17.18 6.68 -13.99
C ASP A 211 17.74 5.50 -14.81
N TYR A 212 16.80 4.69 -15.34
CA TYR A 212 17.09 3.43 -16.00
C TYR A 212 17.44 3.63 -17.48
N ASP A 213 18.57 3.09 -17.90
CA ASP A 213 18.95 2.99 -19.30
C ASP A 213 19.25 1.54 -19.66
N SER A 214 18.45 0.96 -20.55
CA SER A 214 18.62 -0.42 -21.02
C SER A 214 19.96 -0.66 -21.74
N ALA A 215 20.59 0.37 -22.31
CA ALA A 215 21.87 0.26 -23.00
C ALA A 215 23.05 0.04 -22.03
N THR A 216 22.89 0.47 -20.77
CA THR A 216 23.91 0.37 -19.71
C THR A 216 23.52 -0.60 -18.60
N ALA A 217 22.33 -1.20 -18.69
CA ALA A 217 21.82 -2.13 -17.68
C ALA A 217 22.67 -3.40 -17.60
N LEU A 218 23.02 -3.79 -16.36
CA LEU A 218 23.86 -4.94 -16.08
C LEU A 218 23.10 -6.25 -16.28
N SER A 219 23.80 -7.28 -16.73
CA SER A 219 23.25 -8.63 -16.87
C SER A 219 23.18 -9.38 -15.54
N PRO A 220 22.28 -10.38 -15.41
CA PRO A 220 22.23 -11.24 -14.23
C PRO A 220 23.61 -11.82 -13.89
N GLY A 221 23.96 -11.77 -12.60
CA GLY A 221 25.23 -12.31 -12.10
C GLY A 221 26.47 -11.46 -12.39
N GLU A 222 26.36 -10.32 -13.08
CA GLU A 222 27.50 -9.49 -13.48
C GLU A 222 28.23 -8.81 -12.31
N ARG A 223 27.51 -8.56 -11.21
CA ARG A 223 28.05 -7.96 -9.96
C ARG A 223 27.52 -8.71 -8.74
N PRO A 224 28.10 -8.51 -7.54
CA PRO A 224 27.57 -9.07 -6.30
C PRO A 224 26.11 -8.69 -6.01
N SER A 225 25.67 -7.47 -6.39
CA SER A 225 24.27 -7.03 -6.30
C SER A 225 23.33 -7.72 -7.29
N CYS A 226 23.85 -8.53 -8.20
CA CYS A 226 23.12 -9.32 -9.19
C CYS A 226 23.12 -10.82 -8.82
N MET A 227 23.32 -11.11 -7.52
CA MET A 227 23.32 -12.46 -6.95
C MET A 227 22.36 -12.49 -5.75
N TRP A 228 21.51 -13.50 -5.68
CA TRP A 228 20.66 -13.76 -4.52
C TRP A 228 20.87 -15.18 -4.03
N LYS A 229 21.30 -15.34 -2.77
CA LYS A 229 21.61 -16.65 -2.15
C LYS A 229 22.49 -17.56 -3.06
N GLY A 230 23.41 -16.94 -3.81
CA GLY A 230 24.33 -17.67 -4.71
C GLY A 230 23.78 -17.93 -6.12
N VAL A 231 22.57 -17.50 -6.44
CA VAL A 231 21.95 -17.61 -7.76
C VAL A 231 22.16 -16.32 -8.55
N PRO A 232 22.62 -16.36 -9.80
CA PRO A 232 22.62 -15.20 -10.68
C PRO A 232 21.20 -14.73 -10.97
N VAL A 233 20.92 -13.46 -10.64
CA VAL A 233 19.62 -12.82 -10.83
C VAL A 233 19.82 -11.43 -11.42
N MET A 234 18.74 -10.76 -11.83
CA MET A 234 18.79 -9.35 -12.22
C MET A 234 19.37 -8.50 -11.09
N CYS A 235 20.02 -7.41 -11.42
CA CYS A 235 20.63 -6.52 -10.44
C CYS A 235 19.56 -5.66 -9.76
N GLY A 236 19.60 -5.55 -8.42
CA GLY A 236 18.78 -4.62 -7.65
C GLY A 236 19.16 -3.15 -7.89
N PRO A 237 18.46 -2.19 -7.26
CA PRO A 237 18.64 -0.76 -7.55
C PRO A 237 19.97 -0.21 -7.05
N ARG A 238 20.56 -0.80 -6.01
CA ARG A 238 21.80 -0.29 -5.41
C ARG A 238 22.95 -0.19 -6.44
N GLY A 239 23.43 1.06 -6.62
CA GLY A 239 24.47 1.38 -7.59
C GLY A 239 23.95 1.76 -8.98
N LEU A 240 22.63 1.79 -9.19
CA LEU A 240 22.00 2.47 -10.32
C LEU A 240 21.80 3.97 -10.00
N PRO A 241 21.75 4.84 -11.01
CA PRO A 241 21.35 6.24 -10.80
C PRO A 241 19.90 6.29 -10.26
N TRP A 242 19.70 7.08 -9.23
CA TRP A 242 18.36 7.36 -8.67
C TRP A 242 17.70 8.50 -9.44
N ALA A 243 16.36 8.52 -9.46
CA ALA A 243 15.55 9.57 -10.05
C ALA A 243 14.90 10.43 -8.95
N LYS A 244 14.70 11.72 -9.24
CA LYS A 244 14.08 12.69 -8.30
C LYS A 244 12.57 12.54 -8.30
N ASN A 245 11.96 12.66 -7.13
CA ASN A 245 10.51 12.82 -7.00
C ASN A 245 10.07 14.19 -7.54
N ILE A 246 8.82 14.30 -7.96
CA ILE A 246 8.28 15.51 -8.57
C ILE A 246 7.00 15.93 -7.84
N LEU A 247 6.87 17.24 -7.58
CA LEU A 247 5.62 17.86 -7.13
C LEU A 247 5.16 18.85 -8.20
N TYR A 248 3.97 18.63 -8.72
CA TYR A 248 3.28 19.49 -9.67
C TYR A 248 2.20 20.29 -8.96
N HIS A 249 2.29 21.62 -8.98
CA HIS A 249 1.27 22.54 -8.46
C HIS A 249 0.19 22.82 -9.50
N ASN A 250 -1.07 22.65 -9.13
CA ASN A 250 -2.24 22.83 -9.99
C ASN A 250 -2.62 24.32 -10.14
N LEU A 251 -2.50 24.87 -11.32
CA LEU A 251 -2.81 26.28 -11.61
C LEU A 251 -4.32 26.58 -11.71
N GLY A 252 -5.20 25.56 -11.59
CA GLY A 252 -6.67 25.70 -11.66
C GLY A 252 -7.22 26.03 -13.05
N ASN A 253 -6.44 25.85 -14.08
CA ASN A 253 -6.80 26.11 -15.48
C ASN A 253 -6.60 24.88 -16.38
N GLY A 254 -6.49 23.69 -15.76
CA GLY A 254 -6.19 22.43 -16.43
C GLY A 254 -4.71 22.24 -16.76
N THR A 255 -3.80 23.05 -16.17
CA THR A 255 -2.35 22.91 -16.30
C THR A 255 -1.67 22.92 -14.95
N PHE A 256 -0.47 22.34 -14.87
CA PHE A 256 0.34 22.26 -13.67
C PHE A 256 1.71 22.91 -13.90
N GLU A 257 2.35 23.31 -12.80
CA GLU A 257 3.74 23.79 -12.74
C GLU A 257 4.59 22.81 -11.92
N ASP A 258 5.75 22.42 -12.44
CA ASP A 258 6.72 21.65 -11.65
C ASP A 258 7.36 22.58 -10.60
N VAL A 259 6.98 22.39 -9.35
CA VAL A 259 7.46 23.17 -8.20
C VAL A 259 8.46 22.41 -7.33
N SER A 260 8.97 21.27 -7.78
CA SER A 260 9.82 20.35 -6.99
C SER A 260 11.01 21.04 -6.36
N ALA A 261 11.70 21.92 -7.11
CA ALA A 261 12.83 22.70 -6.61
C ALA A 261 12.41 23.77 -5.59
N LYS A 262 11.30 24.49 -5.85
CA LYS A 262 10.74 25.52 -4.97
C LYS A 262 10.23 24.90 -3.67
N ALA A 263 9.54 23.77 -3.78
CA ALA A 263 9.00 23.00 -2.66
C ALA A 263 10.07 22.18 -1.92
N LYS A 264 11.32 22.14 -2.39
CA LYS A 264 12.46 21.39 -1.85
C LYS A 264 12.31 19.86 -1.91
N ILE A 265 11.38 19.35 -2.68
CA ILE A 265 11.17 17.89 -2.91
C ILE A 265 12.41 17.30 -3.60
N ASP A 266 13.06 18.03 -4.49
CA ASP A 266 14.22 17.59 -5.25
C ASP A 266 15.54 17.62 -4.47
N GLN A 267 15.54 18.09 -3.22
CA GLN A 267 16.72 18.14 -2.36
C GLN A 267 16.99 16.80 -1.65
N THR A 268 16.01 15.95 -1.55
CA THR A 268 16.16 14.59 -1.02
C THR A 268 16.80 13.71 -2.10
N ASN A 269 18.00 13.20 -1.82
CA ASN A 269 18.86 12.54 -2.82
C ASN A 269 19.20 11.11 -2.41
N GLY A 270 19.43 10.26 -3.40
CA GLY A 270 19.94 8.90 -3.19
C GLY A 270 18.87 7.89 -2.81
N HIS A 271 17.60 8.15 -3.10
CA HIS A 271 16.48 7.29 -2.78
C HIS A 271 15.90 6.61 -4.02
N TYR A 272 15.45 5.39 -3.86
CA TYR A 272 14.73 4.62 -4.88
C TYR A 272 13.27 4.54 -4.47
N SER A 273 12.49 5.56 -4.85
CA SER A 273 11.12 5.76 -4.38
C SER A 273 10.12 4.82 -5.07
N PHE A 274 9.22 4.20 -4.28
CA PHE A 274 8.13 3.39 -4.80
C PHE A 274 6.77 3.96 -4.45
N SER A 275 6.20 3.57 -3.31
CA SER A 275 4.82 3.94 -2.97
C SER A 275 4.75 5.24 -2.21
N VAL A 276 3.64 5.94 -2.41
CA VAL A 276 3.33 7.22 -1.78
C VAL A 276 2.10 7.04 -0.90
N SER A 277 2.14 7.56 0.30
CA SER A 277 0.99 7.69 1.19
C SER A 277 0.93 9.11 1.74
N THR A 278 -0.22 9.75 1.60
CA THR A 278 -0.47 11.07 2.19
C THR A 278 -1.13 10.92 3.56
N LEU A 279 -0.80 11.77 4.51
CA LEU A 279 -1.39 11.79 5.85
C LEU A 279 -1.06 13.13 6.53
N ASP A 280 -1.84 13.50 7.54
CA ASP A 280 -1.50 14.54 8.50
C ASP A 280 -0.95 13.84 9.76
N TYR A 281 0.40 13.57 9.78
CA TYR A 281 0.98 12.70 10.82
C TYR A 281 1.10 13.38 12.18
N ASP A 282 1.19 14.70 12.25
CA ASP A 282 1.34 15.47 13.50
C ASP A 282 0.07 16.21 13.93
N ASP A 283 -1.04 16.00 13.18
CA ASP A 283 -2.38 16.53 13.43
C ASP A 283 -2.44 18.08 13.41
N ASP A 284 -1.61 18.69 12.55
CA ASP A 284 -1.55 20.14 12.40
C ASP A 284 -2.52 20.69 11.34
N GLY A 285 -3.12 19.80 10.54
CA GLY A 285 -4.13 20.12 9.53
C GLY A 285 -3.56 20.33 8.12
N TRP A 286 -2.27 20.05 7.90
CA TRP A 286 -1.63 20.10 6.60
C TRP A 286 -1.23 18.67 6.16
N PRO A 287 -1.39 18.35 4.88
CA PRO A 287 -1.00 17.03 4.43
C PRO A 287 0.51 16.90 4.30
N ASP A 288 1.05 15.81 4.85
CA ASP A 288 2.42 15.35 4.69
C ASP A 288 2.49 14.19 3.70
N ILE A 289 3.71 13.80 3.28
CA ILE A 289 3.90 12.78 2.26
C ILE A 289 4.95 11.76 2.74
N PHE A 290 4.52 10.53 2.98
CA PHE A 290 5.43 9.40 3.22
C PHE A 290 5.73 8.68 1.91
N VAL A 291 7.02 8.36 1.67
CA VAL A 291 7.48 7.60 0.50
C VAL A 291 8.25 6.38 0.94
N ALA A 292 7.72 5.20 0.63
CA ALA A 292 8.43 3.95 0.81
C ALA A 292 9.53 3.81 -0.26
N CYS A 293 10.76 3.55 0.17
CA CYS A 293 11.92 3.49 -0.70
C CYS A 293 12.56 2.09 -0.70
N ASP A 294 12.95 1.60 -1.87
CA ASP A 294 13.64 0.33 -2.04
C ASP A 294 15.12 0.48 -1.70
N SER A 295 15.61 -0.36 -0.79
CA SER A 295 17.05 -0.48 -0.45
C SER A 295 17.72 0.80 0.05
N THR A 296 16.93 1.80 0.43
CA THR A 296 17.36 3.10 1.00
C THR A 296 16.39 3.52 2.10
N ALA A 297 16.77 4.55 2.88
CA ALA A 297 15.88 5.15 3.87
C ALA A 297 14.53 5.56 3.25
N SER A 298 13.42 5.37 3.95
CA SER A 298 12.14 5.98 3.56
C SER A 298 12.18 7.49 3.75
N ILE A 299 11.29 8.22 3.10
CA ILE A 299 11.19 9.67 3.16
C ILE A 299 9.88 10.04 3.86
N LEU A 300 9.90 11.05 4.72
CA LEU A 300 8.71 11.71 5.27
C LEU A 300 8.85 13.20 5.05
N TYR A 301 8.19 13.70 4.02
CA TYR A 301 8.13 15.13 3.74
C TYR A 301 7.11 15.79 4.65
N HIS A 302 7.57 16.49 5.68
CA HIS A 302 6.75 17.36 6.53
C HIS A 302 6.46 18.68 5.82
N ASN A 303 5.19 19.05 5.78
CA ASN A 303 4.71 20.28 5.16
C ASN A 303 5.01 21.50 6.06
N ASN A 304 5.84 22.44 5.60
CA ASN A 304 6.24 23.62 6.39
C ASN A 304 5.18 24.75 6.38
N HIS A 305 4.02 24.59 5.79
CA HIS A 305 2.93 25.58 5.64
C HIS A 305 3.26 26.82 4.79
N ASP A 306 4.40 26.81 4.12
CA ASP A 306 4.90 27.92 3.29
C ASP A 306 5.12 27.52 1.82
N GLY A 307 4.55 26.37 1.42
CA GLY A 307 4.73 25.76 0.11
C GLY A 307 6.03 24.99 -0.03
N THR A 308 6.76 24.75 1.07
CA THR A 308 7.97 23.92 1.08
C THR A 308 7.83 22.73 2.01
N PHE A 309 8.68 21.72 1.81
CA PHE A 309 8.74 20.52 2.63
C PHE A 309 10.12 20.35 3.25
N THR A 310 10.15 19.59 4.36
CA THR A 310 11.39 19.14 5.01
C THR A 310 11.31 17.61 5.17
N ASP A 311 12.33 16.88 4.71
CA ASP A 311 12.42 15.46 5.01
C ASP A 311 12.78 15.25 6.48
N VAL A 312 11.83 14.70 7.23
CA VAL A 312 11.97 14.45 8.67
C VAL A 312 12.04 12.96 9.01
N ALA A 313 12.10 12.07 8.02
CA ALA A 313 12.00 10.62 8.25
C ALA A 313 13.01 10.10 9.26
N VAL A 314 14.26 10.58 9.24
CA VAL A 314 15.31 10.16 10.18
C VAL A 314 15.02 10.63 11.60
N VAL A 315 14.63 11.89 11.77
CA VAL A 315 14.38 12.46 13.11
C VAL A 315 13.05 12.02 13.69
N SER A 316 12.08 11.71 12.84
CA SER A 316 10.79 11.16 13.28
C SER A 316 10.83 9.65 13.56
N GLY A 317 11.88 8.92 13.17
CA GLY A 317 11.96 7.46 13.34
C GLY A 317 11.28 6.65 12.23
N ALA A 318 10.77 7.26 11.15
CA ALA A 318 10.09 6.58 10.04
C ALA A 318 11.03 6.13 8.90
N ALA A 319 12.34 6.48 8.95
CA ALA A 319 13.29 6.20 7.89
C ALA A 319 13.74 4.72 7.83
N PHE A 320 13.93 4.10 8.99
CA PHE A 320 14.59 2.83 9.20
C PHE A 320 13.73 1.89 10.06
N ASN A 321 14.12 0.62 10.15
CA ASN A 321 13.59 -0.28 11.16
C ASN A 321 14.24 -0.01 12.54
N ASP A 322 13.80 -0.75 13.59
CA ASP A 322 14.29 -0.60 14.97
C ASP A 322 15.81 -0.87 15.12
N ASP A 323 16.40 -1.65 14.22
CA ASP A 323 17.86 -1.88 14.14
C ASP A 323 18.63 -0.72 13.48
N GLY A 324 17.96 0.32 13.01
CA GLY A 324 18.54 1.45 12.27
C GLY A 324 19.02 1.08 10.87
N ARG A 325 18.38 0.08 10.22
CA ARG A 325 18.76 -0.39 8.89
C ARG A 325 17.83 0.14 7.81
N GLU A 326 18.44 0.46 6.65
CA GLU A 326 17.69 0.63 5.41
C GLU A 326 17.03 -0.68 5.00
N GLN A 327 15.82 -0.60 4.56
CA GLN A 327 15.03 -1.74 4.10
C GLN A 327 14.62 -1.57 2.63
N ALA A 328 14.24 -2.65 1.96
CA ALA A 328 13.69 -2.58 0.61
C ALA A 328 12.17 -2.39 0.72
N GLY A 329 11.75 -1.14 0.97
CA GLY A 329 10.35 -0.78 1.11
C GLY A 329 9.63 -0.73 -0.24
N MET A 330 8.47 -1.41 -0.35
CA MET A 330 7.62 -1.42 -1.54
C MET A 330 6.29 -0.70 -1.29
N GLY A 331 5.31 -1.39 -0.71
CA GLY A 331 4.01 -0.82 -0.39
C GLY A 331 3.98 -0.11 0.97
N SER A 332 3.08 0.85 1.12
CA SER A 332 2.81 1.52 2.39
C SER A 332 1.31 1.79 2.56
N THR A 333 0.86 1.80 3.80
CA THR A 333 -0.52 2.13 4.17
C THR A 333 -0.57 2.91 5.47
N VAL A 334 -1.66 3.64 5.66
CA VAL A 334 -1.91 4.52 6.80
C VAL A 334 -3.21 4.11 7.47
N GLY A 335 -3.26 4.09 8.82
CA GLY A 335 -4.47 3.80 9.59
C GLY A 335 -4.22 3.89 11.09
N ASP A 336 -5.27 4.10 11.87
CA ASP A 336 -5.24 4.10 13.35
C ASP A 336 -5.43 2.66 13.85
N TYR A 337 -4.31 1.89 13.97
CA TYR A 337 -4.44 0.46 14.31
C TYR A 337 -4.66 0.20 15.80
N ASP A 338 -4.25 1.10 16.70
CA ASP A 338 -4.38 0.92 18.15
C ASP A 338 -5.55 1.73 18.77
N GLY A 339 -6.30 2.47 17.95
CA GLY A 339 -7.51 3.19 18.35
C GLY A 339 -7.23 4.43 19.20
N ASP A 340 -6.04 5.01 19.11
CA ASP A 340 -5.64 6.17 19.89
C ASP A 340 -5.95 7.51 19.19
N GLY A 341 -6.48 7.46 17.97
CA GLY A 341 -6.92 8.61 17.18
C GLY A 341 -5.80 9.26 16.35
N ARG A 342 -4.65 8.62 16.25
CA ARG A 342 -3.52 9.03 15.41
C ARG A 342 -3.31 8.05 14.27
N LEU A 343 -2.81 8.56 13.17
CA LEU A 343 -2.54 7.74 12.00
C LEU A 343 -1.14 7.13 12.10
N ASP A 344 -1.10 5.81 12.03
CA ASP A 344 0.10 4.99 12.04
C ASP A 344 0.48 4.61 10.61
N LEU A 345 1.72 4.14 10.41
CA LEU A 345 2.25 3.73 9.12
C LEU A 345 2.60 2.25 9.12
N PHE A 346 2.35 1.58 8.02
CA PHE A 346 2.89 0.25 7.75
C PHE A 346 3.57 0.21 6.40
N LYS A 347 4.72 -0.51 6.32
CA LYS A 347 5.53 -0.65 5.11
C LYS A 347 5.91 -2.11 4.88
N THR A 348 5.71 -2.63 3.66
CA THR A 348 6.17 -3.96 3.26
C THR A 348 7.65 -3.96 2.89
N ASN A 349 8.29 -5.13 2.98
CA ASN A 349 9.71 -5.30 2.72
C ASN A 349 10.03 -6.54 1.90
N PHE A 350 11.31 -6.63 1.48
CA PHE A 350 11.88 -7.75 0.75
C PHE A 350 11.94 -9.02 1.63
N SER A 351 12.05 -10.20 0.98
CA SER A 351 12.24 -11.47 1.67
C SER A 351 13.50 -11.47 2.55
N ASP A 352 13.49 -12.26 3.63
CA ASP A 352 14.48 -12.33 4.69
C ASP A 352 14.56 -11.04 5.56
N ASP A 353 13.56 -10.15 5.47
CA ASP A 353 13.40 -8.96 6.34
C ASP A 353 11.94 -8.85 6.84
N THR A 354 11.72 -8.04 7.87
CA THR A 354 10.38 -7.78 8.42
C THR A 354 9.72 -6.60 7.71
N SER A 355 8.43 -6.73 7.39
CA SER A 355 7.59 -5.55 7.15
C SER A 355 7.45 -4.75 8.45
N THR A 356 7.37 -3.43 8.36
CA THR A 356 7.52 -2.56 9.53
C THR A 356 6.23 -1.82 9.87
N LEU A 357 5.80 -1.94 11.14
CA LEU A 357 4.69 -1.18 11.72
C LEU A 357 5.25 -0.02 12.54
N TYR A 358 5.03 1.21 12.10
CA TYR A 358 5.42 2.43 12.79
C TYR A 358 4.21 3.02 13.52
N ARG A 359 4.24 3.00 14.86
CA ARG A 359 3.22 3.63 15.71
C ARG A 359 3.53 5.11 15.88
N ASN A 360 2.54 5.94 15.65
CA ASN A 360 2.62 7.38 15.85
C ASN A 360 2.52 7.74 17.34
N ASN A 361 3.54 8.38 17.89
CA ASN A 361 3.59 8.76 19.32
C ASN A 361 2.81 10.07 19.62
N GLY A 362 2.38 10.82 18.58
CA GLY A 362 1.66 12.09 18.71
C GLY A 362 2.52 13.28 19.15
N ASP A 363 3.82 13.15 19.02
CA ASP A 363 4.84 14.19 19.29
C ASP A 363 5.73 14.45 18.06
N GLY A 364 5.29 14.01 16.88
CA GLY A 364 6.03 14.09 15.63
C GLY A 364 7.02 12.94 15.42
N THR A 365 6.95 11.89 16.25
CA THR A 365 7.82 10.71 16.14
C THR A 365 7.04 9.41 16.01
N PHE A 366 7.72 8.38 15.50
CA PHE A 366 7.21 7.03 15.35
C PHE A 366 8.10 6.02 16.08
N ASP A 367 7.48 4.98 16.64
CA ASP A 367 8.16 3.80 17.16
C ASP A 367 7.90 2.59 16.27
N ASP A 368 8.91 1.78 15.97
CA ASP A 368 8.72 0.46 15.36
C ASP A 368 8.08 -0.50 16.37
N LYS A 369 6.86 -0.93 16.09
CA LYS A 369 6.08 -1.87 16.90
C LYS A 369 5.92 -3.25 16.26
N THR A 370 6.65 -3.55 15.21
CA THR A 370 6.56 -4.80 14.45
C THR A 370 6.60 -6.04 15.34
N PHE A 371 7.63 -6.17 16.16
CA PHE A 371 7.75 -7.33 17.05
C PHE A 371 6.76 -7.30 18.23
N PRO A 372 6.59 -6.18 18.95
CA PRO A 372 5.58 -6.10 20.01
C PRO A 372 4.16 -6.38 19.54
N ALA A 373 3.83 -5.98 18.31
CA ALA A 373 2.53 -6.25 17.70
C ALA A 373 2.34 -7.69 17.20
N GLY A 374 3.36 -8.56 17.29
CA GLY A 374 3.30 -9.96 16.85
C GLY A 374 3.52 -10.16 15.34
N MET A 375 4.04 -9.17 14.62
CA MET A 375 4.18 -9.17 13.16
C MET A 375 5.60 -9.51 12.66
N GLY A 376 6.53 -9.84 13.54
CA GLY A 376 7.91 -10.24 13.20
C GLY A 376 8.03 -11.63 12.57
N LEU A 377 6.94 -12.16 12.02
CA LEU A 377 6.83 -13.46 11.35
C LEU A 377 6.77 -13.26 9.83
N ASN A 378 6.73 -14.37 9.08
CA ASN A 378 6.52 -14.36 7.61
C ASN A 378 7.62 -13.64 6.81
N THR A 379 8.82 -13.52 7.36
CA THR A 379 9.96 -12.86 6.71
C THR A 379 10.44 -13.55 5.43
N GLN A 380 10.02 -14.80 5.20
CA GLN A 380 10.33 -15.54 3.96
C GLN A 380 9.64 -14.98 2.73
N TYR A 381 8.55 -14.22 2.88
CA TYR A 381 7.78 -13.67 1.78
C TYR A 381 8.26 -12.27 1.41
N LEU A 382 8.15 -11.94 0.12
CA LEU A 382 8.44 -10.63 -0.42
C LEU A 382 7.13 -9.84 -0.55
N GLY A 383 6.92 -8.87 0.34
CA GLY A 383 5.70 -8.09 0.44
C GLY A 383 5.65 -6.93 -0.56
N TRP A 384 4.47 -6.70 -1.17
CA TRP A 384 4.17 -5.62 -2.09
C TRP A 384 2.99 -4.79 -1.57
N GLY A 385 1.83 -4.95 -2.18
CA GLY A 385 0.63 -4.24 -1.76
C GLY A 385 0.25 -4.55 -0.32
N VAL A 386 -0.21 -3.54 0.40
CA VAL A 386 -0.67 -3.65 1.79
C VAL A 386 -1.74 -2.62 2.08
N MET A 387 -2.79 -3.03 2.81
CA MET A 387 -3.84 -2.11 3.25
C MET A 387 -4.28 -2.43 4.67
N PHE A 388 -4.44 -1.37 5.48
CA PHE A 388 -5.32 -1.44 6.63
C PHE A 388 -6.76 -1.52 6.15
N VAL A 389 -7.49 -2.53 6.59
CA VAL A 389 -8.87 -2.79 6.19
C VAL A 389 -9.59 -3.57 7.28
N ASP A 390 -10.74 -3.09 7.74
CA ASP A 390 -11.57 -3.80 8.72
C ASP A 390 -12.39 -4.87 7.98
N VAL A 391 -11.89 -6.12 7.96
CA VAL A 391 -12.48 -7.20 7.15
C VAL A 391 -13.74 -7.81 7.78
N ASP A 392 -13.93 -7.63 9.09
CA ASP A 392 -15.08 -8.20 9.80
C ASP A 392 -15.99 -7.15 10.46
N ASN A 393 -15.73 -5.88 10.16
CA ASN A 393 -16.49 -4.73 10.67
C ASN A 393 -16.52 -4.64 12.20
N ASP A 394 -15.49 -5.11 12.89
CA ASP A 394 -15.44 -5.02 14.35
C ASP A 394 -14.93 -3.64 14.85
N GLY A 395 -14.47 -2.79 13.92
CA GLY A 395 -13.97 -1.43 14.13
C GLY A 395 -12.48 -1.39 14.48
N TRP A 396 -11.73 -2.47 14.29
CA TRP A 396 -10.29 -2.50 14.37
C TRP A 396 -9.71 -2.83 12.99
N PRO A 397 -8.92 -1.94 12.40
CA PRO A 397 -8.36 -2.22 11.08
C PRO A 397 -7.42 -3.43 11.14
N ASP A 398 -7.72 -4.45 10.35
CA ASP A 398 -6.86 -5.57 10.06
C ASP A 398 -5.80 -5.17 9.02
N LEU A 399 -4.88 -6.08 8.68
CA LEU A 399 -3.85 -5.79 7.69
C LEU A 399 -3.78 -6.91 6.65
N LEU A 400 -4.09 -6.57 5.40
CA LEU A 400 -3.98 -7.46 4.26
C LEU A 400 -2.72 -7.12 3.47
N LEU A 401 -1.82 -8.11 3.30
CA LEU A 401 -0.60 -8.02 2.49
C LEU A 401 -0.65 -8.98 1.31
N VAL A 402 -0.11 -8.56 0.18
CA VAL A 402 0.08 -9.42 -0.99
C VAL A 402 1.56 -9.58 -1.29
N ASN A 403 1.95 -10.80 -1.67
CA ASN A 403 3.35 -11.19 -1.80
C ASN A 403 3.64 -11.80 -3.17
N GLY A 404 4.91 -11.78 -3.56
CA GLY A 404 5.40 -12.42 -4.77
C GLY A 404 6.86 -12.09 -5.02
N HIS A 405 7.70 -13.10 -5.19
CA HIS A 405 9.13 -12.89 -5.37
C HIS A 405 9.44 -12.22 -6.72
N VAL A 406 10.59 -11.53 -6.81
CA VAL A 406 11.04 -10.85 -8.03
C VAL A 406 11.81 -11.77 -8.98
N TYR A 407 12.31 -12.89 -8.48
CA TYR A 407 13.16 -13.81 -9.23
C TYR A 407 12.42 -15.13 -9.51
N PRO A 408 11.93 -15.38 -10.75
CA PRO A 408 11.37 -16.70 -11.11
C PRO A 408 12.38 -17.85 -10.94
N GLU A 409 13.66 -17.55 -10.99
CA GLU A 409 14.76 -18.49 -10.85
C GLU A 409 14.78 -19.23 -9.50
N VAL A 410 14.15 -18.64 -8.45
CA VAL A 410 14.14 -19.24 -7.10
C VAL A 410 13.42 -20.57 -7.03
N ASP A 411 12.38 -20.78 -7.86
CA ASP A 411 11.59 -22.03 -7.87
C ASP A 411 12.43 -23.27 -8.15
N SER A 412 13.45 -23.13 -9.00
CA SER A 412 14.35 -24.23 -9.38
C SER A 412 15.42 -24.55 -8.34
N GLN A 413 15.64 -23.68 -7.35
CA GLN A 413 16.78 -23.71 -6.44
C GLN A 413 16.43 -24.17 -5.02
N HIS A 414 15.14 -24.27 -4.67
CA HIS A 414 14.64 -24.69 -3.35
C HIS A 414 15.25 -23.90 -2.17
N LEU A 415 15.36 -22.58 -2.29
CA LEU A 415 16.03 -21.69 -1.33
C LEU A 415 15.11 -21.16 -0.21
N GLY A 416 13.97 -21.81 0.01
CA GLY A 416 13.00 -21.41 1.04
C GLY A 416 12.05 -20.29 0.63
N SER A 417 12.12 -19.82 -0.62
CA SER A 417 11.18 -18.86 -1.23
C SER A 417 10.69 -19.43 -2.57
N ASN A 418 9.51 -19.01 -3.02
CA ASN A 418 8.95 -19.34 -4.31
C ASN A 418 8.61 -18.05 -5.06
N PHE A 419 8.53 -18.10 -6.39
CA PHE A 419 8.15 -16.93 -7.20
C PHE A 419 6.69 -16.52 -6.92
N GLN A 420 5.81 -17.50 -6.76
CA GLN A 420 4.44 -17.30 -6.33
C GLN A 420 4.33 -17.53 -4.83
N GLU A 421 3.74 -16.56 -4.12
CA GLU A 421 3.64 -16.55 -2.66
C GLU A 421 2.18 -16.35 -2.22
N PRO A 422 1.78 -16.83 -1.02
CA PRO A 422 0.44 -16.59 -0.48
C PRO A 422 0.30 -15.14 -0.01
N LYS A 423 -0.93 -14.69 0.15
CA LYS A 423 -1.25 -13.43 0.84
C LYS A 423 -1.17 -13.66 2.34
N ILE A 424 -1.04 -12.58 3.10
CA ILE A 424 -1.06 -12.60 4.56
C ILE A 424 -2.23 -11.74 5.03
N LEU A 425 -3.02 -12.27 5.96
CA LEU A 425 -4.06 -11.52 6.65
C LEU A 425 -3.79 -11.56 8.15
N TYR A 426 -3.45 -10.42 8.71
CA TYR A 426 -3.32 -10.22 10.14
C TYR A 426 -4.61 -9.62 10.70
N HIS A 427 -5.27 -10.33 11.60
CA HIS A 427 -6.42 -9.82 12.34
C HIS A 427 -5.96 -9.00 13.54
N ASN A 428 -6.53 -7.81 13.70
CA ASN A 428 -6.25 -6.90 14.79
C ASN A 428 -7.02 -7.32 16.06
N ASN A 429 -6.30 -7.65 17.12
CA ASN A 429 -6.92 -8.11 18.37
C ASN A 429 -7.53 -6.99 19.23
N GLY A 430 -7.51 -5.72 18.78
CA GLY A 430 -8.04 -4.57 19.51
C GLY A 430 -7.24 -4.19 20.77
N ASN A 431 -6.01 -4.62 20.87
CA ASN A 431 -5.13 -4.38 22.03
C ASN A 431 -3.70 -3.99 21.62
N GLY A 432 -3.54 -3.51 20.38
CA GLY A 432 -2.24 -3.16 19.80
C GLY A 432 -1.42 -4.35 19.29
N THR A 433 -2.04 -5.55 19.19
CA THR A 433 -1.39 -6.75 18.62
C THR A 433 -2.22 -7.36 17.50
N PHE A 434 -1.57 -8.15 16.65
CA PHE A 434 -2.19 -8.85 15.54
C PHE A 434 -2.03 -10.37 15.66
N THR A 435 -2.95 -11.09 15.06
CA THR A 435 -2.89 -12.55 14.90
C THR A 435 -2.90 -12.90 13.41
N ASP A 436 -1.93 -13.69 12.95
CA ASP A 436 -1.95 -14.21 11.58
C ASP A 436 -3.07 -15.25 11.44
N ILE A 437 -4.09 -14.91 10.66
CA ILE A 437 -5.23 -15.78 10.35
C ILE A 437 -5.22 -16.30 8.91
N SER A 438 -4.15 -16.07 8.16
CA SER A 438 -4.03 -16.37 6.74
C SER A 438 -4.48 -17.79 6.37
N ALA A 439 -4.06 -18.78 7.15
CA ALA A 439 -4.37 -20.19 6.92
C ALA A 439 -5.88 -20.53 7.01
N SER A 440 -6.66 -19.72 7.73
CA SER A 440 -8.11 -19.91 7.95
C SER A 440 -8.99 -18.92 7.19
N ALA A 441 -8.37 -17.93 6.51
CA ALA A 441 -9.08 -16.84 5.85
C ALA A 441 -9.56 -17.16 4.41
N GLY A 442 -9.58 -18.43 4.04
CA GLY A 442 -10.14 -18.92 2.77
C GLY A 442 -9.13 -19.06 1.62
N PRO A 443 -9.57 -19.66 0.50
CA PRO A 443 -8.71 -19.96 -0.64
C PRO A 443 -8.17 -18.71 -1.34
N GLY A 444 -8.87 -17.57 -1.29
CA GLY A 444 -8.40 -16.31 -1.86
C GLY A 444 -7.08 -15.85 -1.24
N ILE A 445 -6.88 -16.10 0.07
CA ILE A 445 -5.66 -15.76 0.81
C ILE A 445 -4.57 -16.82 0.58
N THR A 446 -4.90 -18.11 0.68
CA THR A 446 -3.90 -19.19 0.65
C THR A 446 -3.43 -19.56 -0.75
N THR A 447 -4.18 -19.23 -1.82
CA THR A 447 -3.74 -19.44 -3.20
C THR A 447 -2.53 -18.57 -3.51
N VAL A 448 -1.46 -19.19 -4.00
CA VAL A 448 -0.23 -18.49 -4.32
C VAL A 448 -0.33 -17.73 -5.64
N SER A 449 0.32 -16.57 -5.73
CA SER A 449 0.45 -15.77 -6.94
C SER A 449 1.71 -14.89 -6.86
N SER A 450 2.18 -14.35 -7.98
CA SER A 450 3.21 -13.31 -7.96
C SER A 450 2.52 -11.94 -7.96
N ALA A 451 1.96 -11.58 -6.80
CA ALA A 451 1.16 -10.37 -6.62
C ALA A 451 2.02 -9.10 -6.56
N ARG A 452 1.40 -7.95 -6.88
CA ARG A 452 2.02 -6.62 -6.80
C ARG A 452 1.04 -5.59 -6.19
N GLY A 453 0.29 -4.87 -7.00
CA GLY A 453 -0.68 -3.88 -6.55
C GLY A 453 -1.85 -4.50 -5.80
N LEU A 454 -2.36 -3.79 -4.81
CA LEU A 454 -3.53 -4.11 -4.02
C LEU A 454 -4.37 -2.85 -3.85
N ALA A 455 -5.66 -2.94 -4.15
CA ALA A 455 -6.64 -1.92 -3.79
C ALA A 455 -7.81 -2.58 -3.04
N VAL A 456 -8.40 -1.87 -2.10
CA VAL A 456 -9.58 -2.33 -1.33
C VAL A 456 -10.75 -1.36 -1.49
N GLY A 457 -11.97 -1.88 -1.45
CA GLY A 457 -13.19 -1.08 -1.53
C GLY A 457 -14.44 -1.93 -1.34
N ASP A 458 -15.54 -1.27 -1.01
CA ASP A 458 -16.87 -1.89 -0.99
C ASP A 458 -17.48 -1.86 -2.39
N LEU A 459 -17.13 -2.84 -3.22
CA LEU A 459 -17.58 -2.96 -4.61
C LEU A 459 -19.07 -3.30 -4.75
N TRP A 460 -19.70 -3.74 -3.67
CA TRP A 460 -21.08 -4.22 -3.66
C TRP A 460 -22.02 -3.30 -2.89
N ASN A 461 -21.52 -2.20 -2.32
CA ASN A 461 -22.27 -1.26 -1.46
C ASN A 461 -23.01 -1.98 -0.31
N ASP A 462 -22.41 -3.04 0.23
CA ASP A 462 -23.01 -3.88 1.28
C ASP A 462 -22.19 -3.95 2.58
N GLY A 463 -21.14 -3.11 2.67
CA GLY A 463 -20.26 -2.96 3.84
C GLY A 463 -19.19 -4.03 3.95
N ARG A 464 -19.07 -4.93 2.97
CA ARG A 464 -17.99 -5.93 2.94
C ARG A 464 -16.86 -5.45 2.04
N MET A 465 -15.71 -5.27 2.64
CA MET A 465 -14.53 -4.86 1.89
C MET A 465 -14.04 -6.00 0.99
N SER A 466 -13.86 -5.68 -0.27
CA SER A 466 -13.26 -6.54 -1.30
C SER A 466 -11.84 -6.08 -1.62
N ALA A 467 -11.03 -6.96 -2.20
CA ALA A 467 -9.67 -6.63 -2.60
C ALA A 467 -9.42 -7.00 -4.08
N VAL A 468 -8.85 -6.05 -4.82
CA VAL A 468 -8.38 -6.26 -6.20
C VAL A 468 -6.86 -6.32 -6.18
N ILE A 469 -6.29 -7.33 -6.82
CA ILE A 469 -4.85 -7.60 -6.79
C ILE A 469 -4.33 -7.76 -8.23
N SER A 470 -3.31 -7.00 -8.60
CA SER A 470 -2.57 -7.25 -9.85
C SER A 470 -1.56 -8.38 -9.67
N ASN A 471 -1.42 -9.22 -10.67
CA ASN A 471 -0.49 -10.34 -10.68
C ASN A 471 0.45 -10.28 -11.88
N MET A 472 1.71 -10.62 -11.67
CA MET A 472 2.69 -10.68 -12.75
C MET A 472 2.37 -11.80 -13.73
N ASN A 473 2.18 -11.46 -15.01
CA ASN A 473 1.93 -12.39 -16.12
C ASN A 473 0.71 -13.32 -15.89
N ALA A 474 -0.30 -12.82 -15.17
CA ALA A 474 -1.54 -13.53 -14.87
C ALA A 474 -2.73 -12.55 -14.81
N ALA A 475 -3.94 -13.08 -14.82
CA ALA A 475 -5.14 -12.27 -14.58
C ALA A 475 -5.11 -11.67 -13.17
N PRO A 476 -5.75 -10.51 -12.95
CA PRO A 476 -5.93 -9.96 -11.62
C PRO A 476 -6.78 -10.91 -10.77
N MET A 477 -6.69 -10.79 -9.44
CA MET A 477 -7.62 -11.44 -8.52
C MET A 477 -8.63 -10.42 -8.01
N LEU A 478 -9.86 -10.89 -7.78
CA LEU A 478 -10.92 -10.16 -7.09
C LEU A 478 -11.35 -10.99 -5.88
N LEU A 479 -10.89 -10.61 -4.71
CA LEU A 479 -11.16 -11.30 -3.46
C LEU A 479 -12.40 -10.72 -2.80
N VAL A 480 -13.41 -11.57 -2.62
CA VAL A 480 -14.66 -11.21 -1.91
C VAL A 480 -14.70 -11.95 -0.59
N ASN A 481 -14.97 -11.21 0.50
CA ASN A 481 -15.18 -11.80 1.81
C ASN A 481 -16.62 -12.31 1.95
N ASP A 482 -16.77 -13.62 2.15
CA ASP A 482 -18.08 -14.29 2.25
C ASP A 482 -18.66 -14.25 3.67
N VAL A 483 -17.89 -13.84 4.68
CA VAL A 483 -18.35 -13.85 6.07
C VAL A 483 -19.37 -12.76 6.34
N ARG A 484 -20.48 -13.15 7.00
CA ARG A 484 -21.48 -12.23 7.56
C ARG A 484 -21.59 -12.54 9.05
N ASN A 485 -20.99 -11.68 9.87
CA ASN A 485 -20.91 -11.86 11.32
C ASN A 485 -22.02 -11.12 12.10
N GLY A 486 -22.71 -10.19 11.44
CA GLY A 486 -23.75 -9.36 12.05
C GLY A 486 -23.21 -8.05 12.67
N ASN A 487 -21.94 -7.73 12.45
CA ASN A 487 -21.39 -6.41 12.78
C ASN A 487 -21.95 -5.34 11.85
N HIS A 488 -22.06 -4.13 12.36
CA HIS A 488 -22.52 -2.96 11.64
C HIS A 488 -21.35 -2.17 11.06
N TRP A 489 -21.63 -1.30 10.10
CA TRP A 489 -20.66 -0.48 9.42
C TRP A 489 -21.25 0.89 9.04
N ILE A 490 -20.41 1.81 8.62
CA ILE A 490 -20.79 3.07 8.00
C ILE A 490 -19.68 3.51 7.04
N ALA A 491 -20.05 4.09 5.90
CA ALA A 491 -19.08 4.64 4.97
C ALA A 491 -19.44 6.06 4.55
N PHE A 492 -18.43 6.82 4.13
CA PHE A 492 -18.58 8.22 3.79
C PHE A 492 -17.95 8.53 2.45
N HIS A 493 -18.74 9.15 1.58
CA HIS A 493 -18.27 9.87 0.40
C HIS A 493 -18.22 11.35 0.75
N THR A 494 -17.07 11.98 0.59
CA THR A 494 -16.87 13.41 0.87
C THR A 494 -17.05 14.24 -0.39
N VAL A 495 -17.64 15.43 -0.25
CA VAL A 495 -17.81 16.39 -1.35
C VAL A 495 -17.39 17.77 -0.87
N GLY A 496 -16.21 18.21 -1.31
CA GLY A 496 -15.70 19.54 -1.03
C GLY A 496 -16.48 20.63 -1.74
N SER A 497 -16.45 21.81 -1.18
CA SER A 497 -17.03 23.02 -1.77
C SER A 497 -16.05 24.21 -1.78
N LYS A 498 -15.14 24.26 -0.80
CA LYS A 498 -13.97 25.12 -0.72
C LYS A 498 -12.69 24.29 -0.74
N SER A 499 -12.75 23.11 -0.19
CA SER A 499 -11.76 22.05 -0.37
C SER A 499 -11.85 21.49 -1.79
N ASN A 500 -10.86 20.71 -2.21
CA ASN A 500 -10.94 19.92 -3.43
C ASN A 500 -12.21 19.08 -3.46
N ARG A 501 -12.71 18.78 -4.63
CA ARG A 501 -14.04 18.18 -4.84
C ARG A 501 -14.22 16.85 -4.14
N ASP A 502 -13.22 15.98 -4.15
CA ASP A 502 -13.26 14.65 -3.51
C ASP A 502 -13.10 14.73 -1.99
N GLY A 503 -12.65 15.88 -1.47
CA GLY A 503 -12.31 16.04 -0.06
C GLY A 503 -11.04 15.27 0.34
N ILE A 504 -10.13 14.98 -0.59
CA ILE A 504 -8.84 14.36 -0.30
C ILE A 504 -8.09 15.21 0.73
N GLY A 505 -7.64 14.58 1.84
CA GLY A 505 -7.08 15.23 3.03
C GLY A 505 -8.13 15.53 4.11
N ALA A 506 -9.43 15.23 3.90
CA ALA A 506 -10.43 15.36 4.95
C ALA A 506 -10.27 14.26 6.00
N LYS A 507 -10.12 14.67 7.27
CA LYS A 507 -10.05 13.75 8.42
C LYS A 507 -11.45 13.53 8.98
N ILE A 508 -11.87 12.26 9.01
CA ILE A 508 -13.19 11.83 9.47
C ILE A 508 -13.05 11.15 10.84
N THR A 509 -13.84 11.62 11.79
CA THR A 509 -13.89 11.05 13.14
C THR A 509 -15.30 10.57 13.45
N VAL A 510 -15.47 9.27 13.70
CA VAL A 510 -16.74 8.63 14.06
C VAL A 510 -16.75 8.30 15.54
N LYS A 511 -17.80 8.70 16.24
CA LYS A 511 -18.02 8.29 17.64
C LYS A 511 -19.10 7.22 17.71
N ALA A 512 -18.71 6.01 18.10
CA ALA A 512 -19.58 4.85 18.25
C ALA A 512 -19.48 4.30 19.70
N GLY A 513 -20.45 4.62 20.54
CA GLY A 513 -20.38 4.27 21.96
C GLY A 513 -19.19 4.92 22.67
N ALA A 514 -18.30 4.10 23.24
CA ALA A 514 -17.07 4.55 23.90
C ALA A 514 -15.88 4.71 22.94
N ARG A 515 -16.01 4.24 21.68
CA ARG A 515 -14.94 4.26 20.69
C ARG A 515 -14.95 5.53 19.86
N THR A 516 -13.76 5.97 19.50
CA THR A 516 -13.53 6.99 18.50
C THR A 516 -12.70 6.35 17.38
N LEU A 517 -13.23 6.37 16.17
CA LEU A 517 -12.61 5.82 14.98
C LEU A 517 -12.17 6.98 14.10
N VAL A 518 -10.99 6.93 13.54
CA VAL A 518 -10.40 8.01 12.75
C VAL A 518 -9.82 7.47 11.48
N ASP A 519 -10.07 8.15 10.37
CA ASP A 519 -9.37 7.93 9.12
C ASP A 519 -9.42 9.20 8.25
N GLU A 520 -8.69 9.21 7.12
CA GLU A 520 -8.62 10.32 6.17
C GLU A 520 -8.97 9.85 4.75
N VAL A 521 -9.52 10.76 3.95
CA VAL A 521 -9.69 10.54 2.50
C VAL A 521 -8.34 10.69 1.83
N ARG A 522 -7.87 9.64 1.13
CA ARG A 522 -6.51 9.61 0.54
C ARG A 522 -6.51 9.20 -0.91
N SER A 523 -5.70 9.90 -1.70
CA SER A 523 -5.29 9.48 -3.04
C SER A 523 -3.91 8.85 -2.96
N GLY A 524 -3.74 7.70 -3.66
CA GLY A 524 -2.51 6.92 -3.59
C GLY A 524 -2.38 6.12 -2.29
N SER A 525 -2.08 4.84 -2.39
CA SER A 525 -1.89 3.95 -1.23
C SER A 525 -1.29 2.61 -1.65
N SER A 526 -1.05 1.74 -0.68
CA SER A 526 -0.61 0.37 -0.90
C SER A 526 0.69 0.31 -1.71
N TYR A 527 0.78 -0.58 -2.70
CA TYR A 527 1.86 -0.57 -3.67
C TYR A 527 1.37 0.04 -4.98
N ILE A 528 1.77 1.29 -5.23
CA ILE A 528 1.52 2.07 -6.45
C ILE A 528 0.07 1.99 -6.96
N SER A 529 -0.89 1.95 -6.03
CA SER A 529 -2.31 1.65 -6.28
C SER A 529 -3.22 2.71 -5.65
N GLN A 530 -4.51 2.62 -5.96
CA GLN A 530 -5.55 3.50 -5.43
C GLN A 530 -6.73 2.67 -4.92
N SER A 531 -7.02 2.76 -3.63
CA SER A 531 -8.26 2.22 -3.05
C SER A 531 -9.43 3.17 -3.23
N ASP A 532 -10.64 2.67 -3.01
CA ASP A 532 -11.86 3.48 -2.98
C ASP A 532 -11.67 4.73 -2.10
N LEU A 533 -12.05 5.91 -2.61
CA LEU A 533 -11.96 7.17 -1.86
C LEU A 533 -12.97 7.26 -0.72
N ARG A 534 -14.02 6.43 -0.72
CA ARG A 534 -14.98 6.36 0.37
C ARG A 534 -14.33 5.76 1.61
N VAL A 535 -14.42 6.49 2.73
CA VAL A 535 -13.85 6.04 4.01
C VAL A 535 -14.84 5.14 4.73
N HIS A 536 -14.43 3.91 5.02
CA HIS A 536 -15.25 2.88 5.64
C HIS A 536 -14.85 2.66 7.11
N PHE A 537 -15.84 2.51 7.98
CA PHE A 537 -15.66 2.19 9.39
C PHE A 537 -16.54 1.01 9.81
N GLY A 538 -15.94 -0.06 10.33
CA GLY A 538 -16.66 -1.07 11.09
C GLY A 538 -17.08 -0.53 12.44
N LEU A 539 -18.25 -0.96 12.91
CA LEU A 539 -18.86 -0.45 14.15
C LEU A 539 -19.07 -1.56 15.19
N GLY A 540 -18.71 -2.82 14.86
CA GLY A 540 -19.00 -3.97 15.70
C GLY A 540 -20.51 -4.10 15.95
N ALA A 541 -20.89 -4.31 17.19
CA ALA A 541 -22.30 -4.45 17.58
C ALA A 541 -23.06 -3.11 17.73
N ALA A 542 -22.45 -1.97 17.40
CA ALA A 542 -23.07 -0.66 17.61
C ALA A 542 -24.11 -0.35 16.52
N THR A 543 -25.37 -0.37 16.88
CA THR A 543 -26.52 -0.09 15.99
C THR A 543 -26.77 1.38 15.73
N LYS A 544 -25.95 2.27 16.27
CA LYS A 544 -25.99 3.72 16.06
C LYS A 544 -24.65 4.35 16.37
N ILE A 545 -24.40 5.50 15.79
CA ILE A 545 -23.26 6.36 16.09
C ILE A 545 -23.71 7.60 16.87
N ASN A 546 -22.79 8.22 17.59
CA ASN A 546 -23.04 9.44 18.37
C ASN A 546 -22.84 10.72 17.54
N GLY A 547 -22.33 10.58 16.32
CA GLY A 547 -22.07 11.65 15.36
C GLY A 547 -20.75 11.44 14.62
N VAL A 548 -20.62 12.15 13.53
CA VAL A 548 -19.42 12.20 12.69
C VAL A 548 -18.89 13.63 12.70
N GLN A 549 -17.59 13.80 12.88
CA GLN A 549 -16.92 15.07 12.70
C GLN A 549 -15.98 14.96 11.50
N VAL A 550 -16.00 15.98 10.64
CA VAL A 550 -15.08 16.11 9.51
C VAL A 550 -14.25 17.37 9.71
N ARG A 551 -12.94 17.25 9.60
CA ARG A 551 -12.02 18.36 9.40
C ARG A 551 -11.63 18.38 7.92
N TRP A 552 -12.14 19.36 7.20
CA TRP A 552 -11.91 19.56 5.79
C TRP A 552 -10.52 20.16 5.50
N PRO A 553 -9.93 19.91 4.32
CA PRO A 553 -8.68 20.58 3.91
C PRO A 553 -8.72 22.10 3.98
N SER A 554 -9.86 22.73 3.73
CA SER A 554 -10.08 24.18 3.90
C SER A 554 -9.89 24.68 5.33
N GLY A 555 -9.79 23.78 6.32
CA GLY A 555 -9.74 24.09 7.75
C GLY A 555 -11.11 24.19 8.42
N LEU A 556 -12.22 24.08 7.66
CA LEU A 556 -13.55 23.99 8.25
C LEU A 556 -13.68 22.68 9.01
N ALA A 557 -14.21 22.73 10.24
CA ALA A 557 -14.59 21.54 10.99
C ALA A 557 -16.12 21.54 11.20
N GLU A 558 -16.75 20.40 10.90
CA GLU A 558 -18.19 20.25 10.94
C GLU A 558 -18.60 18.95 11.61
N ARG A 559 -19.80 18.95 12.17
CA ARG A 559 -20.43 17.77 12.74
C ARG A 559 -21.69 17.41 11.99
N PHE A 560 -21.83 16.11 11.72
CA PHE A 560 -23.00 15.50 11.13
C PHE A 560 -23.65 14.55 12.14
N GLU A 561 -24.99 14.57 12.24
CA GLU A 561 -25.74 13.80 13.22
C GLU A 561 -26.86 13.01 12.52
N ASN A 562 -27.44 12.03 13.27
CA ASN A 562 -28.57 11.23 12.82
C ASN A 562 -28.29 10.44 11.52
N LEU A 563 -27.06 9.97 11.32
CA LEU A 563 -26.69 9.12 10.22
C LEU A 563 -26.95 7.65 10.59
N PRO A 564 -27.83 6.93 9.86
CA PRO A 564 -28.05 5.50 10.06
C PRO A 564 -26.78 4.70 9.82
N VAL A 565 -26.62 3.59 10.52
CA VAL A 565 -25.56 2.59 10.23
C VAL A 565 -25.96 1.73 9.03
N ASP A 566 -25.06 0.88 8.56
CA ASP A 566 -25.23 -0.03 7.41
C ASP A 566 -25.60 0.73 6.11
N SER A 567 -24.95 1.87 5.92
CA SER A 567 -25.20 2.72 4.74
C SER A 567 -24.01 3.63 4.42
N ILE A 568 -23.97 4.06 3.16
CA ILE A 568 -23.03 5.04 2.64
C ILE A 568 -23.67 6.42 2.71
N HIS A 569 -22.96 7.41 3.25
CA HIS A 569 -23.44 8.78 3.38
C HIS A 569 -22.55 9.75 2.63
N THR A 570 -23.15 10.66 1.87
CA THR A 570 -22.44 11.80 1.29
C THR A 570 -22.34 12.92 2.32
N LEU A 571 -21.11 13.26 2.71
CA LEU A 571 -20.79 14.40 3.56
C LEU A 571 -20.36 15.57 2.68
N LYS A 572 -21.19 16.62 2.61
CA LYS A 572 -20.90 17.81 1.80
C LYS A 572 -20.39 18.93 2.69
N GLU A 573 -19.23 19.49 2.34
CA GLU A 573 -18.63 20.63 3.04
C GLU A 573 -19.60 21.83 3.07
N GLY A 574 -19.79 22.43 4.26
CA GLY A 574 -20.70 23.54 4.50
C GLY A 574 -22.14 23.11 4.80
N SER A 575 -22.46 21.80 4.82
CA SER A 575 -23.80 21.31 5.13
C SER A 575 -23.96 20.79 6.57
N GLY A 576 -22.86 20.55 7.27
CA GLY A 576 -22.85 20.14 8.68
C GLY A 576 -23.00 21.31 9.65
N THR A 577 -22.99 21.00 10.93
CA THR A 577 -22.96 22.03 11.99
C THR A 577 -21.49 22.39 12.28
N PRO A 578 -21.07 23.65 12.10
CA PRO A 578 -19.68 24.03 12.38
C PRO A 578 -19.29 23.76 13.84
N VAL A 579 -18.11 23.23 14.06
CA VAL A 579 -17.53 23.01 15.39
C VAL A 579 -16.14 23.67 15.44
N ASN A 580 -15.71 24.06 16.64
CA ASN A 580 -14.33 24.52 16.78
C ASN A 580 -13.41 23.31 16.55
N PRO A 581 -12.44 23.40 15.64
CA PRO A 581 -11.44 22.36 15.51
C PRO A 581 -10.70 22.20 16.86
N PRO A 582 -10.25 20.99 17.21
CA PRO A 582 -9.33 20.85 18.33
C PRO A 582 -8.11 21.74 18.06
N PRO A 583 -7.53 22.37 19.11
CA PRO A 583 -6.33 23.18 18.92
C PRO A 583 -5.24 22.29 18.32
N ALA A 584 -4.58 22.78 17.26
CA ALA A 584 -3.39 22.12 16.69
C ALA A 584 -2.40 21.85 17.84
N LYS A 585 -1.96 20.62 17.97
CA LYS A 585 -0.92 20.27 18.95
C LYS A 585 0.37 20.96 18.47
N ARG A 586 0.96 21.79 19.30
CA ARG A 586 2.23 22.48 19.04
C ARG A 586 3.41 21.54 19.31
#